data_c06ce033ea9712704438b4093e3e66a1
#
_entry.id   c06ce033ea9712704438b4093e3e66a1
#
_cell.length_a   1.000
_cell.length_b   1.000
_cell.length_c   1.000
_cell.angle_alpha   90.00
_cell.angle_beta   90.00
_cell.angle_gamma   90.00
#
_symmetry.space_group_name_H-M   'P 1'
#
loop_
_entity.id
_entity.type
_entity.pdbx_description
1 polymer ?
#
loop_
_entity_poly.entity_id
_entity_poly.type
_entity_poly.pdbx_seq_one_letter_code
_entity_poly.pdbx_strand_id
1 'polypeptide(L)'
;KYPGVGQRWGWFWVFPASSLSVDPRTGVWRRHHVYEDRLQRALKKAVAQAGICKPVSVHTLRHSFATHLLQSGTDIRTVQELLGHSDVSTTMIYTHVLKVAAAGTASPLDSLALHLRPA
;
A
#
# COMPACT_ATOMS: atom_id res chain seq x y z
N LYS A 1 22.87 23.58 7.46
CA LYS A 1 23.39 23.25 6.13
C LYS A 1 22.50 23.83 5.02
N TYR A 2 21.20 24.02 5.28
CA TYR A 2 20.24 24.62 4.34
C TYR A 2 19.30 25.56 5.12
N PRO A 3 19.71 26.80 5.45
CA PRO A 3 18.86 27.73 6.19
C PRO A 3 17.59 28.07 5.38
N GLY A 4 16.42 28.07 6.03
CA GLY A 4 15.12 28.37 5.40
C GLY A 4 14.48 27.25 4.60
N VAL A 5 15.12 26.10 4.43
CA VAL A 5 14.56 24.94 3.68
C VAL A 5 13.26 24.44 4.31
N GLY A 6 13.14 24.44 5.65
CA GLY A 6 11.92 24.01 6.34
C GLY A 6 10.67 24.87 6.08
N GLN A 7 10.81 26.02 5.40
CA GLN A 7 9.71 26.88 4.97
C GLN A 7 9.23 26.59 3.54
N ARG A 8 9.95 25.74 2.81
CA ARG A 8 9.57 25.38 1.45
C ARG A 8 8.59 24.22 1.45
N TRP A 9 7.54 24.31 0.64
CA TRP A 9 6.49 23.28 0.51
C TRP A 9 7.02 21.85 0.33
N GLY A 10 8.02 21.64 -0.49
CA GLY A 10 8.62 20.32 -0.75
C GLY A 10 9.32 19.66 0.45
N TRP A 11 9.42 20.36 1.60
CA TRP A 11 10.00 19.85 2.83
C TRP A 11 8.99 19.68 3.96
N PHE A 12 7.71 19.93 3.68
CA PHE A 12 6.66 19.71 4.66
C PHE A 12 6.36 18.22 4.82
N TRP A 13 6.04 17.86 6.04
CA TRP A 13 5.58 16.50 6.31
C TRP A 13 4.23 16.25 5.65
N VAL A 14 4.11 15.17 4.87
CA VAL A 14 2.82 14.72 4.31
C VAL A 14 1.87 14.33 5.44
N PHE A 15 2.41 13.72 6.50
CA PHE A 15 1.69 13.35 7.70
C PHE A 15 2.33 14.01 8.93
N PRO A 16 2.00 15.27 9.24
CA PRO A 16 2.52 15.96 10.39
C PRO A 16 1.91 15.44 11.70
N ALA A 17 2.69 15.50 12.78
CA ALA A 17 2.17 15.24 14.12
C ALA A 17 1.11 16.29 14.51
N SER A 18 0.14 15.92 15.36
CA SER A 18 -0.91 16.82 15.82
C SER A 18 -0.40 17.92 16.75
N SER A 19 0.71 17.67 17.46
CA SER A 19 1.32 18.60 18.43
C SER A 19 2.74 19.00 18.01
N LEU A 20 3.17 20.14 18.52
CA LEU A 20 4.57 20.57 18.48
C LEU A 20 5.36 19.78 19.53
N SER A 21 6.64 19.55 19.26
CA SER A 21 7.60 18.99 20.21
C SER A 21 8.93 19.73 20.11
N VAL A 22 9.70 19.65 21.20
CA VAL A 22 11.04 20.26 21.24
C VAL A 22 11.99 19.37 20.43
N ASP A 23 12.68 19.96 19.47
CA ASP A 23 13.76 19.30 18.74
C ASP A 23 14.93 19.07 19.72
N PRO A 24 15.31 17.82 20.03
CA PRO A 24 16.34 17.52 21.02
C PRO A 24 17.73 18.05 20.63
N ARG A 25 17.97 18.35 19.35
CA ARG A 25 19.26 18.85 18.87
C ARG A 25 19.39 20.36 18.96
N THR A 26 18.27 21.08 18.75
CA THR A 26 18.29 22.56 18.65
C THR A 26 17.52 23.26 19.76
N GLY A 27 16.72 22.52 20.56
CA GLY A 27 15.84 23.08 21.59
C GLY A 27 14.63 23.86 21.04
N VAL A 28 14.47 23.92 19.73
CA VAL A 28 13.40 24.69 19.07
C VAL A 28 12.13 23.87 18.99
N TRP A 29 10.99 24.50 19.28
CA TRP A 29 9.67 23.90 19.09
C TRP A 29 9.36 23.74 17.61
N ARG A 30 9.16 22.50 17.18
CA ARG A 30 8.85 22.16 15.78
C ARG A 30 7.75 21.12 15.69
N ARG A 31 7.10 21.08 14.53
CA ARG A 31 6.18 19.98 14.19
C ARG A 31 6.94 18.87 13.49
N HIS A 32 6.93 17.69 14.05
CA HIS A 32 7.50 16.47 13.46
C HIS A 32 6.47 15.70 12.63
N HIS A 33 6.90 14.64 11.99
CA HIS A 33 5.98 13.68 11.36
C HIS A 33 5.20 12.87 12.41
N VAL A 34 4.11 12.28 11.99
CA VAL A 34 3.38 11.30 12.80
C VAL A 34 4.28 10.07 13.03
N TYR A 35 4.38 9.63 14.27
CA TYR A 35 5.10 8.38 14.59
C TYR A 35 4.27 7.17 14.17
N GLU A 36 4.95 6.14 13.64
CA GLU A 36 4.30 4.89 13.17
C GLU A 36 3.49 4.20 14.26
N ASP A 37 3.92 4.22 15.51
CA ASP A 37 3.20 3.67 16.66
C ASP A 37 1.79 4.26 16.83
N ARG A 38 1.58 5.52 16.48
CA ARG A 38 0.24 6.13 16.54
C ARG A 38 -0.70 5.48 15.55
N LEU A 39 -0.22 5.23 14.32
CA LEU A 39 -0.99 4.54 13.30
C LEU A 39 -1.28 3.09 13.70
N GLN A 40 -0.27 2.37 14.19
CA GLN A 40 -0.41 0.99 14.66
C GLN A 40 -1.44 0.88 15.80
N ARG A 41 -1.38 1.79 16.78
CA ARG A 41 -2.35 1.80 17.89
C ARG A 41 -3.77 2.15 17.41
N ALA A 42 -3.91 3.11 16.51
CA ALA A 42 -5.21 3.46 15.93
C ALA A 42 -5.81 2.29 15.15
N LEU A 43 -4.98 1.60 14.35
CA LEU A 43 -5.41 0.41 13.62
C LEU A 43 -5.85 -0.73 14.55
N LYS A 44 -5.08 -1.03 15.61
CA LYS A 44 -5.47 -2.05 16.60
C LYS A 44 -6.82 -1.73 17.24
N LYS A 45 -7.05 -0.46 17.59
CA LYS A 45 -8.33 -0.02 18.14
C LYS A 45 -9.47 -0.22 17.14
N ALA A 46 -9.27 0.17 15.88
CA ALA A 46 -10.27 0.01 14.83
C ALA A 46 -10.60 -1.47 14.56
N VAL A 47 -9.59 -2.34 14.52
CA VAL A 47 -9.75 -3.79 14.36
C VAL A 47 -10.59 -4.38 15.50
N ALA A 48 -10.30 -4.00 16.74
CA ALA A 48 -11.07 -4.45 17.91
C ALA A 48 -12.52 -3.94 17.85
N GLN A 49 -12.75 -2.68 17.48
CA GLN A 49 -14.08 -2.10 17.33
C GLN A 49 -14.89 -2.76 16.21
N ALA A 50 -14.23 -3.18 15.14
CA ALA A 50 -14.85 -3.89 14.02
C ALA A 50 -15.12 -5.38 14.31
N GLY A 51 -14.75 -5.90 15.48
CA GLY A 51 -14.92 -7.32 15.83
C GLY A 51 -14.08 -8.28 14.99
N ILE A 52 -13.00 -7.82 14.39
CA ILE A 52 -12.13 -8.65 13.54
C ILE A 52 -11.21 -9.48 14.44
N CYS A 53 -11.41 -10.81 14.43
CA CYS A 53 -10.63 -11.75 15.25
C CYS A 53 -9.22 -12.06 14.68
N LYS A 54 -9.00 -11.77 13.39
CA LYS A 54 -7.70 -12.02 12.74
C LYS A 54 -6.68 -10.94 13.12
N PRO A 55 -5.39 -11.29 13.25
CA PRO A 55 -4.34 -10.30 13.45
C PRO A 55 -4.22 -9.40 12.22
N VAL A 56 -4.37 -8.09 12.42
CA VAL A 56 -4.24 -7.07 11.36
C VAL A 56 -3.17 -6.07 11.74
N SER A 57 -2.28 -5.80 10.82
CA SER A 57 -1.23 -4.78 10.89
C SER A 57 -1.34 -3.82 9.70
N VAL A 58 -0.57 -2.73 9.71
CA VAL A 58 -0.45 -1.84 8.55
C VAL A 58 0.06 -2.60 7.32
N HIS A 59 0.96 -3.57 7.51
CA HIS A 59 1.43 -4.46 6.44
C HIS A 59 0.31 -5.32 5.87
N THR A 60 -0.63 -5.79 6.69
CA THR A 60 -1.80 -6.54 6.23
C THR A 60 -2.64 -5.70 5.27
N LEU A 61 -2.87 -4.41 5.58
CA LEU A 61 -3.59 -3.50 4.69
C LEU A 61 -2.83 -3.29 3.36
N ARG A 62 -1.50 -3.13 3.43
CA ARG A 62 -0.65 -3.01 2.24
C ARG A 62 -0.72 -4.27 1.36
N HIS A 63 -0.65 -5.46 1.96
CA HIS A 63 -0.79 -6.73 1.22
C HIS A 63 -2.18 -6.87 0.60
N SER A 64 -3.23 -6.51 1.34
CA SER A 64 -4.60 -6.53 0.82
C SER A 64 -4.76 -5.60 -0.37
N PHE A 65 -4.24 -4.38 -0.29
CA PHE A 65 -4.23 -3.41 -1.40
C PHE A 65 -3.56 -3.98 -2.65
N ALA A 66 -2.33 -4.50 -2.51
CA ALA A 66 -1.58 -5.09 -3.62
C ALA A 66 -2.32 -6.28 -4.26
N THR A 67 -2.86 -7.16 -3.42
CA THR A 67 -3.60 -8.35 -3.86
C THR A 67 -4.85 -7.97 -4.65
N HIS A 68 -5.64 -7.01 -4.17
CA HIS A 68 -6.86 -6.57 -4.85
C HIS A 68 -6.55 -5.86 -6.19
N LEU A 69 -5.49 -5.06 -6.26
CA LEU A 69 -5.06 -4.47 -7.53
C LEU A 69 -4.70 -5.53 -8.57
N LEU A 70 -3.93 -6.54 -8.17
CA LEU A 70 -3.57 -7.63 -9.08
C LEU A 70 -4.79 -8.46 -9.49
N GLN A 71 -5.72 -8.73 -8.58
CA GLN A 71 -6.98 -9.41 -8.88
C GLN A 71 -7.87 -8.62 -9.85
N SER A 72 -7.82 -7.29 -9.78
CA SER A 72 -8.55 -6.41 -10.71
C SER A 72 -7.87 -6.25 -12.07
N GLY A 73 -6.76 -6.95 -12.31
CA GLY A 73 -6.03 -6.94 -13.58
C GLY A 73 -4.97 -5.87 -13.72
N THR A 74 -4.64 -5.16 -12.63
CA THR A 74 -3.52 -4.21 -12.65
C THR A 74 -2.21 -4.98 -12.83
N ASP A 75 -1.34 -4.50 -13.71
CA ASP A 75 -0.06 -5.13 -13.96
C ASP A 75 0.90 -5.01 -12.75
N ILE A 76 1.82 -5.95 -12.63
CA ILE A 76 2.71 -6.05 -11.48
C ILE A 76 3.70 -4.88 -11.38
N ARG A 77 4.06 -4.26 -12.50
CA ARG A 77 4.95 -3.08 -12.51
C ARG A 77 4.26 -1.87 -11.90
N THR A 78 3.02 -1.61 -12.30
CA THR A 78 2.20 -0.55 -11.69
C THR A 78 2.04 -0.78 -10.19
N VAL A 79 1.79 -2.02 -9.76
CA VAL A 79 1.71 -2.35 -8.32
C VAL A 79 3.05 -2.12 -7.62
N GLN A 80 4.18 -2.48 -8.24
CA GLN A 80 5.52 -2.20 -7.71
C GLN A 80 5.74 -0.71 -7.47
N GLU A 81 5.40 0.13 -8.45
CA GLU A 81 5.54 1.59 -8.36
C GLU A 81 4.66 2.17 -7.25
N LEU A 82 3.38 1.79 -7.20
CA LEU A 82 2.44 2.23 -6.17
C LEU A 82 2.87 1.83 -4.75
N LEU A 83 3.50 0.67 -4.61
CA LEU A 83 4.06 0.21 -3.35
C LEU A 83 5.41 0.87 -3.02
N GLY A 84 6.06 1.53 -3.97
CA GLY A 84 7.38 2.12 -3.79
C GLY A 84 8.49 1.09 -3.61
N HIS A 85 8.34 -0.10 -4.17
CA HIS A 85 9.38 -1.13 -4.13
C HIS A 85 10.45 -0.82 -5.17
N SER A 86 11.70 -0.60 -4.72
CA SER A 86 12.85 -0.39 -5.59
C SER A 86 13.21 -1.64 -6.39
N ASP A 87 12.97 -2.82 -5.83
CA ASP A 87 13.21 -4.12 -6.46
C ASP A 87 11.89 -4.85 -6.72
N VAL A 88 11.74 -5.35 -7.95
CA VAL A 88 10.58 -6.13 -8.38
C VAL A 88 10.46 -7.45 -7.62
N SER A 89 11.57 -8.03 -7.17
CA SER A 89 11.60 -9.28 -6.39
C SER A 89 10.69 -9.17 -5.14
N THR A 90 10.65 -8.00 -4.51
CA THR A 90 9.77 -7.75 -3.37
C THR A 90 8.28 -7.80 -3.75
N THR A 91 7.93 -7.46 -5.00
CA THR A 91 6.55 -7.52 -5.50
C THR A 91 6.20 -8.92 -6.01
N MET A 92 7.21 -9.72 -6.38
CA MET A 92 7.03 -11.09 -6.86
C MET A 92 6.39 -12.04 -5.83
N ILE A 93 6.40 -11.69 -4.55
CA ILE A 93 5.67 -12.44 -3.51
C ILE A 93 4.16 -12.54 -3.81
N TYR A 94 3.62 -11.63 -4.61
CA TYR A 94 2.20 -11.60 -5.01
C TYR A 94 1.89 -12.40 -6.29
N THR A 95 2.88 -13.03 -6.94
CA THR A 95 2.66 -13.79 -8.21
C THR A 95 1.69 -14.96 -8.06
N HIS A 96 1.55 -15.51 -6.85
CA HIS A 96 0.55 -16.54 -6.58
C HIS A 96 -0.89 -16.03 -6.83
N VAL A 97 -1.14 -14.74 -6.62
CA VAL A 97 -2.44 -14.11 -6.88
C VAL A 97 -2.75 -14.10 -8.37
N LEU A 98 -1.74 -13.78 -9.20
CA LEU A 98 -1.86 -13.80 -10.67
C LEU A 98 -2.13 -15.21 -11.19
N LYS A 99 -1.51 -16.23 -10.61
CA LYS A 99 -1.76 -17.64 -10.99
C LYS A 99 -3.19 -18.05 -10.71
N VAL A 100 -3.76 -17.65 -9.58
CA VAL A 100 -5.16 -17.93 -9.24
C VAL A 100 -6.11 -17.19 -10.18
N ALA A 101 -5.82 -15.92 -10.50
CA ALA A 101 -6.60 -15.14 -11.46
C ALA A 101 -6.52 -15.74 -12.87
N ALA A 102 -5.33 -16.18 -13.30
CA ALA A 102 -5.12 -16.81 -14.60
C ALA A 102 -5.78 -18.20 -14.74
N ALA A 103 -5.95 -18.93 -13.64
CA ALA A 103 -6.63 -20.23 -13.67
C ALA A 103 -8.13 -20.12 -14.06
N GLY A 104 -8.72 -18.92 -13.96
CA GLY A 104 -10.06 -18.60 -14.47
C GLY A 104 -10.08 -17.91 -15.83
N THR A 105 -8.92 -17.70 -16.46
CA THR A 105 -8.85 -17.02 -17.76
C THR A 105 -9.20 -18.00 -18.86
N ALA A 106 -10.33 -17.76 -19.55
CA ALA A 106 -10.71 -18.53 -20.74
C ALA A 106 -9.59 -18.42 -21.80
N SER A 107 -9.25 -19.54 -22.42
CA SER A 107 -8.30 -19.57 -23.53
C SER A 107 -8.87 -18.72 -24.69
N PRO A 108 -8.04 -17.98 -25.44
CA PRO A 108 -8.49 -17.35 -26.67
C PRO A 108 -9.16 -18.34 -27.64
N LEU A 109 -8.80 -19.64 -27.60
CA LEU A 109 -9.42 -20.71 -28.36
C LEU A 109 -10.86 -21.01 -27.92
N ASP A 110 -11.18 -20.80 -26.63
CA ASP A 110 -12.54 -21.04 -26.14
C ASP A 110 -13.55 -20.01 -26.73
N SER A 111 -13.06 -18.78 -27.01
CA SER A 111 -13.87 -17.76 -27.66
C SER A 111 -14.12 -18.07 -29.16
N LEU A 112 -13.20 -18.75 -29.83
CA LEU A 112 -13.38 -19.22 -31.22
C LEU A 112 -14.39 -20.36 -31.30
N ALA A 113 -14.42 -21.26 -30.32
CA ALA A 113 -15.35 -22.38 -30.27
C ALA A 113 -16.83 -21.90 -30.12
N LEU A 114 -17.07 -20.76 -29.50
CA LEU A 114 -18.40 -20.15 -29.36
C LEU A 114 -18.93 -19.60 -30.68
N HIS A 115 -18.08 -19.22 -31.65
CA HIS A 115 -18.46 -18.70 -32.97
C HIS A 115 -18.70 -19.80 -34.03
N LEU A 116 -18.34 -21.04 -33.71
CA LEU A 116 -18.46 -22.20 -34.64
C LEU A 116 -19.66 -23.10 -34.32
N ARG A 117 -20.59 -22.72 -33.44
CA ARG A 117 -21.85 -23.45 -33.26
C ARG A 117 -22.77 -23.11 -34.44
N PRO A 118 -23.07 -24.05 -35.37
CA PRO A 118 -24.11 -23.87 -36.36
C PRO A 118 -25.47 -23.76 -35.67
N ALA A 119 -26.32 -22.91 -36.22
CA ALA A 119 -27.70 -22.69 -35.82
C ALA A 119 -28.53 -23.99 -35.91
#